data_f5353dbc9d19725d45b2a6d8e6b2c7bd
#
_entry.id   f5353dbc9d19725d45b2a6d8e6b2c7bd
#
_cell.length_a   1.000
_cell.length_b   1.000
_cell.length_c   1.000
_cell.angle_alpha   90.00
_cell.angle_beta   90.00
_cell.angle_gamma   90.00
#
_symmetry.space_group_name_H-M   'P 1'
#
loop_
_entity.id
_entity.type
_entity.pdbx_description
1 polymer ?
#
loop_
_entity_poly.entity_id
_entity_poly.type
_entity_poly.pdbx_seq_one_letter_code
_entity_poly.pdbx_strand_id
1 'polypeptide(L)'
;MEIKTFADLIDWTRQLHAHLARCLHESAQKNQNERASALLDYISSHEALLEKAVAEYEKQADPKAMTTRLYDYGVHKPIEKNRTCDTRYNDLDFDGIAREIFDFHDQVMDLYDALIGKAEIPEAKSLLEDLKSLEEHEAMRLASQIGRMNDV
;
A
#
# COMPACT_ATOMS: atom_id res chain seq x y z
N MET A 1 8.55 -4.58 14.09
CA MET A 1 8.28 -5.94 13.56
C MET A 1 9.41 -6.32 12.60
N GLU A 2 9.99 -7.48 12.83
CA GLU A 2 11.04 -7.99 11.94
C GLU A 2 10.42 -8.87 10.87
N ILE A 3 10.67 -8.53 9.59
CA ILE A 3 10.14 -9.29 8.46
C ILE A 3 11.16 -10.34 8.08
N LYS A 4 10.84 -11.62 8.33
CA LYS A 4 11.72 -12.76 8.08
C LYS A 4 11.22 -13.67 6.96
N THR A 5 9.91 -13.76 6.77
CA THR A 5 9.27 -14.64 5.81
C THR A 5 8.29 -13.87 4.93
N PHE A 6 7.82 -14.51 3.84
CA PHE A 6 6.76 -13.93 3.01
C PHE A 6 5.46 -13.75 3.79
N ALA A 7 5.16 -14.63 4.75
CA ALA A 7 4.00 -14.45 5.62
C ALA A 7 4.10 -13.13 6.40
N ASP A 8 5.28 -12.84 6.94
CA ASP A 8 5.53 -11.58 7.66
C ASP A 8 5.38 -10.38 6.74
N LEU A 9 5.86 -10.48 5.50
CA LEU A 9 5.75 -9.41 4.51
C LEU A 9 4.29 -9.11 4.17
N ILE A 10 3.49 -10.14 3.91
CA ILE A 10 2.09 -9.97 3.56
C ILE A 10 1.32 -9.37 4.73
N ASP A 11 1.57 -9.85 5.94
CA ASP A 11 0.94 -9.28 7.14
C ASP A 11 1.33 -7.83 7.35
N TRP A 12 2.61 -7.49 7.13
CA TRP A 12 3.10 -6.11 7.19
C TRP A 12 2.40 -5.22 6.16
N THR A 13 2.26 -5.70 4.92
CA THR A 13 1.57 -4.96 3.85
C THR A 13 0.11 -4.71 4.20
N ARG A 14 -0.57 -5.73 4.72
CA ARG A 14 -1.96 -5.62 5.18
C ARG A 14 -2.10 -4.56 6.27
N GLN A 15 -1.22 -4.59 7.26
CA GLN A 15 -1.21 -3.61 8.35
C GLN A 15 -0.91 -2.21 7.85
N LEU A 16 -0.03 -2.08 6.86
CA LEU A 16 0.33 -0.80 6.27
C LEU A 16 -0.91 -0.13 5.63
N HIS A 17 -1.67 -0.86 4.83
CA HIS A 17 -2.89 -0.34 4.21
C HIS A 17 -3.97 0.00 5.26
N ALA A 18 -4.15 -0.85 6.27
CA ALA A 18 -5.10 -0.60 7.35
C ALA A 18 -4.73 0.68 8.14
N HIS A 19 -3.45 0.84 8.43
CA HIS A 19 -2.95 2.00 9.16
C HIS A 19 -3.12 3.29 8.35
N LEU A 20 -2.78 3.26 7.07
CA LEU A 20 -2.96 4.40 6.17
C LEU A 20 -4.45 4.78 6.05
N ALA A 21 -5.33 3.78 5.92
CA ALA A 21 -6.77 4.03 5.88
C ALA A 21 -7.25 4.82 7.10
N ARG A 22 -6.81 4.44 8.30
CA ARG A 22 -7.17 5.15 9.53
C ARG A 22 -6.64 6.58 9.56
N CYS A 23 -5.37 6.77 9.17
CA CYS A 23 -4.75 8.10 9.18
C CYS A 23 -5.45 9.04 8.20
N LEU A 24 -5.79 8.55 7.03
CA LEU A 24 -6.48 9.35 6.02
C LEU A 24 -7.90 9.70 6.44
N HIS A 25 -8.61 8.76 7.08
CA HIS A 25 -9.95 9.01 7.58
C HIS A 25 -9.96 10.10 8.66
N GLU A 26 -9.02 10.03 9.59
CA GLU A 26 -8.88 11.05 10.65
C GLU A 26 -8.52 12.41 10.05
N SER A 27 -7.61 12.43 9.06
CA SER A 27 -7.18 13.65 8.39
C SER A 27 -8.32 14.29 7.59
N ALA A 28 -9.20 13.48 6.99
CA ALA A 28 -10.36 13.97 6.25
C ALA A 28 -11.28 14.83 7.13
N GLN A 29 -11.44 14.44 8.40
CA GLN A 29 -12.28 15.16 9.34
C GLN A 29 -11.65 16.48 9.79
N LYS A 30 -10.34 16.61 9.70
CA LYS A 30 -9.58 17.80 10.14
C LYS A 30 -9.24 18.75 9.01
N ASN A 31 -9.28 18.29 7.75
CA ASN A 31 -8.95 19.11 6.60
C ASN A 31 -10.09 20.07 6.29
N GLN A 32 -9.80 21.35 6.28
CA GLN A 32 -10.82 22.40 6.07
C GLN A 32 -11.16 22.62 4.60
N ASN A 33 -10.37 22.10 3.69
CA ASN A 33 -10.66 22.18 2.26
C ASN A 33 -11.60 21.02 1.87
N GLU A 34 -12.76 21.33 1.33
CA GLU A 34 -13.79 20.33 1.01
C GLU A 34 -13.31 19.31 -0.03
N ARG A 35 -12.60 19.75 -1.07
CA ARG A 35 -12.08 18.86 -2.11
C ARG A 35 -11.00 17.94 -1.55
N ALA A 36 -10.11 18.47 -0.72
CA ALA A 36 -9.07 17.69 -0.05
C ALA A 36 -9.69 16.67 0.91
N SER A 37 -10.66 17.07 1.71
CA SER A 37 -11.38 16.20 2.63
C SER A 37 -12.07 15.05 1.90
N ALA A 38 -12.75 15.34 0.78
CA ALA A 38 -13.42 14.34 -0.03
C ALA A 38 -12.42 13.34 -0.63
N LEU A 39 -11.26 13.82 -1.08
CA LEU A 39 -10.19 12.96 -1.59
C LEU A 39 -9.64 12.04 -0.51
N LEU A 40 -9.38 12.58 0.68
CA LEU A 40 -8.88 11.78 1.82
C LEU A 40 -9.87 10.68 2.19
N ASP A 41 -11.16 10.97 2.25
CA ASP A 41 -12.19 9.96 2.50
C ASP A 41 -12.22 8.88 1.42
N TYR A 42 -12.13 9.28 0.15
CA TYR A 42 -12.11 8.34 -0.96
C TYR A 42 -10.90 7.40 -0.86
N ILE A 43 -9.70 7.97 -0.65
CA ILE A 43 -8.47 7.18 -0.55
C ILE A 43 -8.50 6.29 0.69
N SER A 44 -9.03 6.77 1.82
CA SER A 44 -9.18 5.97 3.02
C SER A 44 -10.00 4.71 2.76
N SER A 45 -11.14 4.84 2.07
CA SER A 45 -11.98 3.70 1.69
C SER A 45 -11.25 2.75 0.74
N HIS A 46 -10.48 3.31 -0.19
CA HIS A 46 -9.69 2.55 -1.15
C HIS A 46 -8.61 1.72 -0.44
N GLU A 47 -7.90 2.32 0.51
CA GLU A 47 -6.87 1.61 1.30
C GLU A 47 -7.50 0.51 2.18
N ALA A 48 -8.69 0.73 2.71
CA ALA A 48 -9.41 -0.29 3.46
C ALA A 48 -9.79 -1.49 2.59
N LEU A 49 -10.15 -1.25 1.33
CA LEU A 49 -10.42 -2.32 0.36
C LEU A 49 -9.14 -3.08 -0.02
N LEU A 50 -8.02 -2.38 -0.17
CA LEU A 50 -6.72 -3.01 -0.41
C LEU A 50 -6.30 -3.91 0.77
N GLU A 51 -6.50 -3.47 1.98
CA GLU A 51 -6.23 -4.27 3.18
C GLU A 51 -6.99 -5.60 3.13
N LYS A 52 -8.27 -5.56 2.78
CA LYS A 52 -9.10 -6.76 2.65
C LYS A 52 -8.64 -7.67 1.52
N ALA A 53 -8.25 -7.08 0.38
CA ALA A 53 -7.75 -7.84 -0.76
C ALA A 53 -6.44 -8.57 -0.42
N VAL A 54 -5.53 -7.90 0.28
CA VAL A 54 -4.26 -8.52 0.74
C VAL A 54 -4.55 -9.64 1.74
N ALA A 55 -5.51 -9.45 2.64
CA ALA A 55 -5.93 -10.49 3.60
C ALA A 55 -6.44 -11.75 2.89
N GLU A 56 -7.16 -11.61 1.76
CA GLU A 56 -7.61 -12.76 0.97
C GLU A 56 -6.43 -13.49 0.32
N TYR A 57 -5.42 -12.79 -0.19
CA TYR A 57 -4.18 -13.41 -0.68
C TYR A 57 -3.49 -14.20 0.42
N GLU A 58 -3.43 -13.65 1.63
CA GLU A 58 -2.84 -14.32 2.79
C GLU A 58 -3.51 -15.67 3.07
N LYS A 59 -4.84 -15.74 2.98
CA LYS A 59 -5.61 -16.98 3.19
C LYS A 59 -5.41 -18.01 2.11
N GLN A 60 -5.20 -17.59 0.87
CA GLN A 60 -5.15 -18.46 -0.31
C GLN A 60 -3.71 -18.81 -0.74
N ALA A 61 -2.71 -18.18 -0.14
CA ALA A 61 -1.32 -18.36 -0.55
C ALA A 61 -0.81 -19.77 -0.27
N ASP A 62 0.06 -20.26 -1.17
CA ASP A 62 0.73 -21.55 -1.01
C ASP A 62 1.59 -21.54 0.27
N PRO A 63 1.44 -22.55 1.17
CA PRO A 63 2.26 -22.62 2.38
C PRO A 63 3.77 -22.56 2.12
N LYS A 64 4.24 -23.10 0.99
CA LYS A 64 5.67 -23.01 0.60
C LYS A 64 6.09 -21.57 0.41
N ALA A 65 5.27 -20.76 -0.26
CA ALA A 65 5.53 -19.35 -0.45
C ALA A 65 5.56 -18.63 0.91
N MET A 66 4.55 -18.88 1.75
CA MET A 66 4.38 -18.20 3.03
C MET A 66 5.54 -18.45 3.99
N THR A 67 6.12 -19.64 3.98
CA THR A 67 7.22 -20.01 4.90
C THR A 67 8.61 -19.70 4.33
N THR A 68 8.69 -19.24 3.08
CA THR A 68 9.97 -18.88 2.45
C THR A 68 10.60 -17.68 3.16
N ARG A 69 11.90 -17.74 3.42
CA ARG A 69 12.63 -16.67 4.10
C ARG A 69 13.01 -15.56 3.13
N LEU A 70 12.99 -14.34 3.63
CA LEU A 70 13.44 -13.13 2.94
C LEU A 70 14.82 -12.73 3.47
N TYR A 71 15.87 -13.19 2.80
CA TYR A 71 17.24 -12.95 3.28
C TYR A 71 17.73 -11.51 3.05
N ASP A 72 17.27 -10.86 2.00
CA ASP A 72 17.79 -9.57 1.55
C ASP A 72 16.86 -8.38 1.81
N TYR A 73 15.85 -8.57 2.66
CA TYR A 73 14.89 -7.50 2.96
C TYR A 73 15.60 -6.25 3.53
N GLY A 74 16.61 -6.45 4.36
CA GLY A 74 17.35 -5.35 4.98
C GLY A 74 18.17 -4.50 4.01
N VAL A 75 18.42 -4.98 2.80
CA VAL A 75 19.15 -4.23 1.77
C VAL A 75 18.25 -3.22 1.07
N HIS A 76 16.96 -3.53 0.97
CA HIS A 76 15.96 -2.61 0.43
C HIS A 76 15.42 -1.76 1.57
N LYS A 77 15.48 -0.42 1.40
CA LYS A 77 15.02 0.49 2.44
C LYS A 77 13.51 0.33 2.64
N PRO A 78 13.07 -0.19 3.79
CA PRO A 78 11.65 -0.45 4.00
C PRO A 78 10.84 0.85 4.13
N ILE A 79 9.58 0.77 3.75
CA ILE A 79 8.63 1.86 4.00
C ILE A 79 8.28 1.80 5.48
N GLU A 80 8.54 2.90 6.19
CA GLU A 80 8.19 2.98 7.59
C GLU A 80 6.68 3.13 7.74
N LYS A 81 6.07 2.22 8.48
CA LYS A 81 4.63 2.23 8.72
C LYS A 81 4.15 3.56 9.30
N ASN A 82 4.91 4.11 10.24
CA ASN A 82 4.56 5.37 10.90
C ASN A 82 4.67 6.58 9.98
N ARG A 83 5.50 6.49 8.93
CA ARG A 83 5.71 7.58 7.98
C ARG A 83 4.41 8.01 7.31
N THR A 84 3.50 7.07 7.08
CA THR A 84 2.21 7.38 6.43
C THR A 84 1.32 8.25 7.31
N CYS A 85 1.44 8.15 8.64
CA CYS A 85 0.68 9.00 9.58
C CYS A 85 1.43 10.27 9.95
N ASP A 86 2.75 10.31 9.75
CA ASP A 86 3.56 11.49 10.01
C ASP A 86 3.31 12.59 8.96
N THR A 87 2.82 12.22 7.78
CA THR A 87 2.42 13.18 6.76
C THR A 87 1.19 13.94 7.24
N ARG A 88 1.25 15.26 7.19
CA ARG A 88 0.17 16.12 7.68
C ARG A 88 -0.91 16.32 6.61
N TYR A 89 -1.62 15.26 6.29
CA TYR A 89 -2.65 15.26 5.25
C TYR A 89 -3.75 16.28 5.48
N ASN A 90 -4.02 16.61 6.74
CA ASN A 90 -5.02 17.62 7.09
C ASN A 90 -4.60 19.05 6.68
N ASP A 91 -3.32 19.27 6.38
CA ASP A 91 -2.77 20.55 5.93
C ASP A 91 -2.48 20.59 4.43
N LEU A 92 -2.65 19.48 3.71
CA LEU A 92 -2.37 19.39 2.28
C LEU A 92 -3.62 19.71 1.45
N ASP A 93 -3.38 20.27 0.26
CA ASP A 93 -4.42 20.45 -0.74
C ASP A 93 -4.62 19.15 -1.57
N PHE A 94 -5.56 19.18 -2.49
CA PHE A 94 -5.89 18.04 -3.35
C PHE A 94 -4.66 17.47 -4.06
N ASP A 95 -3.89 18.33 -4.72
CA ASP A 95 -2.71 17.90 -5.49
C ASP A 95 -1.60 17.37 -4.58
N GLY A 96 -1.41 17.97 -3.42
CA GLY A 96 -0.44 17.51 -2.43
C GLY A 96 -0.76 16.12 -1.91
N ILE A 97 -2.03 15.87 -1.61
CA ILE A 97 -2.50 14.55 -1.14
C ILE A 97 -2.28 13.50 -2.23
N ALA A 98 -2.69 13.80 -3.46
CA ALA A 98 -2.52 12.87 -4.59
C ALA A 98 -1.05 12.50 -4.79
N ARG A 99 -0.16 13.47 -4.74
CA ARG A 99 1.29 13.27 -4.90
C ARG A 99 1.86 12.35 -3.83
N GLU A 100 1.50 12.58 -2.57
CA GLU A 100 1.98 11.75 -1.45
C GLU A 100 1.50 10.31 -1.56
N ILE A 101 0.24 10.11 -1.93
CA ILE A 101 -0.32 8.76 -2.06
C ILE A 101 0.29 8.01 -3.24
N PHE A 102 0.50 8.65 -4.39
CA PHE A 102 1.15 8.01 -5.53
C PHE A 102 2.60 7.65 -5.22
N ASP A 103 3.33 8.52 -4.53
CA ASP A 103 4.70 8.24 -4.10
C ASP A 103 4.73 7.02 -3.17
N PHE A 104 3.79 6.94 -2.23
CA PHE A 104 3.65 5.79 -1.34
C PHE A 104 3.41 4.49 -2.10
N HIS A 105 2.48 4.48 -3.05
CA HIS A 105 2.19 3.30 -3.86
C HIS A 105 3.38 2.88 -4.73
N ASP A 106 4.10 3.85 -5.29
CA ASP A 106 5.32 3.58 -6.06
C ASP A 106 6.38 2.89 -5.20
N GLN A 107 6.55 3.31 -3.95
CA GLN A 107 7.49 2.68 -3.02
C GLN A 107 7.10 1.24 -2.71
N VAL A 108 5.80 0.94 -2.54
CA VAL A 108 5.32 -0.43 -2.33
C VAL A 108 5.61 -1.31 -3.55
N MET A 109 5.34 -0.80 -4.75
CA MET A 109 5.60 -1.53 -5.99
C MET A 109 7.10 -1.77 -6.21
N ASP A 110 7.95 -0.79 -5.91
CA ASP A 110 9.40 -0.94 -5.97
C ASP A 110 9.91 -2.01 -5.01
N LEU A 111 9.33 -2.08 -3.81
CA LEU A 111 9.66 -3.13 -2.85
C LEU A 111 9.34 -4.52 -3.41
N TYR A 112 8.15 -4.68 -3.99
CA TYR A 112 7.78 -5.96 -4.61
C TYR A 112 8.70 -6.32 -5.78
N ASP A 113 9.04 -5.37 -6.63
CA ASP A 113 9.98 -5.58 -7.74
C ASP A 113 11.33 -6.08 -7.27
N ALA A 114 11.86 -5.45 -6.23
CA ALA A 114 13.15 -5.86 -5.65
C ALA A 114 13.10 -7.29 -5.12
N LEU A 115 11.99 -7.66 -4.45
CA LEU A 115 11.82 -9.00 -3.90
C LEU A 115 11.57 -10.06 -4.98
N ILE A 116 10.84 -9.72 -6.04
CA ILE A 116 10.62 -10.62 -7.19
C ILE A 116 11.97 -10.99 -7.82
N GLY A 117 12.86 -10.02 -7.99
CA GLY A 117 14.18 -10.25 -8.56
C GLY A 117 15.07 -11.16 -7.71
N LYS A 118 14.76 -11.33 -6.43
CA LYS A 118 15.53 -12.14 -5.48
C LYS A 118 14.85 -13.47 -5.12
N ALA A 119 13.62 -13.69 -5.57
CA ALA A 119 12.86 -14.87 -5.22
C ALA A 119 13.42 -16.12 -5.91
N GLU A 120 13.83 -17.11 -5.13
CA GLU A 120 14.42 -18.35 -5.64
C GLU A 120 13.38 -19.46 -5.83
N ILE A 121 12.26 -19.37 -5.11
CA ILE A 121 11.20 -20.39 -5.16
C ILE A 121 10.07 -19.89 -6.07
N PRO A 122 9.67 -20.68 -7.09
CA PRO A 122 8.63 -20.25 -8.04
C PRO A 122 7.31 -19.83 -7.39
N GLU A 123 6.88 -20.52 -6.34
CA GLU A 123 5.64 -20.21 -5.61
C GLU A 123 5.72 -18.82 -4.95
N ALA A 124 6.88 -18.49 -4.39
CA ALA A 124 7.11 -17.18 -3.77
C ALA A 124 7.15 -16.07 -4.81
N LYS A 125 7.82 -16.32 -5.94
CA LYS A 125 7.87 -15.38 -7.05
C LYS A 125 6.47 -15.08 -7.60
N SER A 126 5.68 -16.13 -7.80
CA SER A 126 4.31 -16.02 -8.29
C SER A 126 3.43 -15.20 -7.34
N LEU A 127 3.56 -15.43 -6.03
CA LEU A 127 2.83 -14.68 -5.01
C LEU A 127 3.18 -13.19 -5.05
N LEU A 128 4.46 -12.85 -5.15
CA LEU A 128 4.91 -11.46 -5.23
C LEU A 128 4.41 -10.78 -6.52
N GLU A 129 4.43 -11.49 -7.63
CA GLU A 129 3.92 -10.97 -8.90
C GLU A 129 2.41 -10.68 -8.81
N ASP A 130 1.65 -11.55 -8.14
CA ASP A 130 0.22 -11.35 -7.92
C ASP A 130 -0.06 -10.14 -7.02
N LEU A 131 0.69 -10.00 -5.94
CA LEU A 131 0.57 -8.84 -5.05
C LEU A 131 0.93 -7.55 -5.76
N LYS A 132 2.01 -7.56 -6.54
CA LYS A 132 2.40 -6.39 -7.33
C LYS A 132 1.31 -6.02 -8.34
N SER A 133 0.74 -7.01 -9.03
CA SER A 133 -0.34 -6.80 -9.99
C SER A 133 -1.57 -6.18 -9.31
N LEU A 134 -1.91 -6.63 -8.10
CA LEU A 134 -3.00 -6.06 -7.31
C LEU A 134 -2.73 -4.58 -7.02
N GLU A 135 -1.54 -4.25 -6.53
CA GLU A 135 -1.16 -2.87 -6.23
C GLU A 135 -1.19 -1.98 -7.47
N GLU A 136 -0.69 -2.47 -8.61
CA GLU A 136 -0.69 -1.74 -9.88
C GLU A 136 -2.12 -1.44 -10.35
N HIS A 137 -3.00 -2.44 -10.34
CA HIS A 137 -4.39 -2.26 -10.75
C HIS A 137 -5.13 -1.26 -9.87
N GLU A 138 -4.91 -1.33 -8.57
CA GLU A 138 -5.54 -0.41 -7.63
C GLU A 138 -4.98 1.01 -7.75
N ALA A 139 -3.68 1.15 -8.03
CA ALA A 139 -3.07 2.45 -8.29
C ALA A 139 -3.64 3.08 -9.56
N MET A 140 -3.88 2.29 -10.61
CA MET A 140 -4.50 2.76 -11.85
C MET A 140 -5.95 3.21 -11.64
N ARG A 141 -6.73 2.46 -10.86
CA ARG A 141 -8.10 2.84 -10.50
C ARG A 141 -8.12 4.15 -9.72
N LEU A 142 -7.21 4.28 -8.77
CA LEU A 142 -7.07 5.48 -7.96
C LEU A 142 -6.70 6.68 -8.83
N ALA A 143 -5.74 6.54 -9.73
CA ALA A 143 -5.33 7.60 -10.65
C ALA A 143 -6.49 8.05 -11.54
N SER A 144 -7.27 7.10 -12.07
CA SER A 144 -8.44 7.39 -12.88
C SER A 144 -9.51 8.18 -12.10
N GLN A 145 -9.78 7.77 -10.87
CA GLN A 145 -10.78 8.43 -10.03
C GLN A 145 -10.31 9.82 -9.59
N ILE A 146 -9.04 9.98 -9.26
CA ILE A 146 -8.46 11.30 -8.91
C ILE A 146 -8.56 12.23 -10.11
N GLY A 147 -8.29 11.74 -11.32
CA GLY A 147 -8.47 12.52 -12.55
C GLY A 147 -9.90 13.01 -12.72
N ARG A 148 -10.89 12.13 -12.49
CA ARG A 148 -12.32 12.52 -12.57
C ARG A 148 -12.70 13.55 -11.51
N MET A 149 -12.21 13.39 -10.28
CA MET A 149 -12.48 14.35 -9.20
C MET A 149 -11.85 15.71 -9.49
N ASN A 150 -10.71 15.73 -10.15
CA ASN A 150 -10.01 16.96 -10.49
C ASN A 150 -10.69 17.74 -11.62
N ASP A 151 -11.46 17.06 -12.46
CA ASP A 151 -12.17 17.67 -13.61
C ASP A 151 -13.50 18.34 -13.22
N VAL A 152 -13.90 18.24 -11.96
CA VAL A 152 -15.17 18.79 -11.46
C VAL A 152 -15.00 20.20 -10.92
#